data_c3f0d7a5ef8f9f642cb593b1fc1c8ebd
#
_entry.id   c3f0d7a5ef8f9f642cb593b1fc1c8ebd
#
_cell.length_a   1.000
_cell.length_b   1.000
_cell.length_c   1.000
_cell.angle_alpha   90.00
_cell.angle_beta   90.00
_cell.angle_gamma   90.00
#
_symmetry.space_group_name_H-M   'P 1'
#
loop_
_entity.id
_entity.type
_entity.pdbx_description
1 polymer ?
#
loop_
_entity_poly.entity_id
_entity_poly.type
_entity_poly.pdbx_seq_one_letter_code
_entity_poly.pdbx_strand_id
1 'polypeptide(L)' 'MKKDWKPGTLIYPLPAVLVSCGSDESEYNILTVAWTGTICTNPPMCYISVRPERHSYPIIKKNMEFVINLTTRDM' A
#
# COMPACT_ATOMS: atom_id res chain seq x y z
N MET A 1 -24.30 -11.10 19.85
CA MET A 1 -23.33 -12.00 20.46
C MET A 1 -21.96 -11.79 19.86
N LYS A 2 -20.94 -11.60 20.71
CA LYS A 2 -19.57 -11.43 20.23
C LYS A 2 -18.91 -12.79 20.09
N LYS A 3 -18.08 -12.92 19.05
CA LYS A 3 -17.26 -14.11 18.85
C LYS A 3 -15.80 -13.73 18.84
N ASP A 4 -14.98 -14.55 19.46
CA ASP A 4 -13.54 -14.37 19.41
C ASP A 4 -12.96 -15.19 18.26
N TRP A 5 -12.22 -14.53 17.39
CA TRP A 5 -11.61 -15.16 16.23
C TRP A 5 -10.09 -15.22 16.40
N LYS A 6 -9.48 -16.22 15.80
CA LYS A 6 -8.02 -16.30 15.76
C LYS A 6 -7.47 -15.12 14.97
N PRO A 7 -6.35 -14.53 15.42
CA PRO A 7 -5.71 -13.48 14.62
C PRO A 7 -5.35 -13.97 13.23
N GLY A 8 -5.53 -13.11 12.23
CA GLY A 8 -5.22 -13.46 10.86
C GLY A 8 -5.70 -12.36 9.92
N THR A 9 -5.69 -12.65 8.63
CA THR A 9 -6.17 -11.71 7.62
C THR A 9 -7.68 -11.83 7.52
N LEU A 10 -8.40 -11.10 8.38
CA LEU A 10 -9.84 -11.21 8.53
C LEU A 10 -10.64 -10.13 7.80
N ILE A 11 -10.02 -9.02 7.44
CA ILE A 11 -10.70 -7.92 6.77
C ILE A 11 -10.55 -8.07 5.27
N TYR A 12 -11.61 -8.52 4.61
CA TYR A 12 -11.65 -8.70 3.17
C TYR A 12 -13.11 -8.75 2.71
N PRO A 13 -13.43 -8.50 1.40
CA PRO A 13 -12.47 -8.11 0.36
C PRO A 13 -11.94 -6.70 0.57
N LEU A 14 -10.74 -6.43 0.06
CA LEU A 14 -10.11 -5.14 0.14
C LEU A 14 -9.90 -4.57 -1.27
N PRO A 15 -10.12 -3.26 -1.45
CA PRO A 15 -9.75 -2.63 -2.71
C PRO A 15 -8.23 -2.63 -2.84
N ALA A 16 -7.74 -2.84 -4.05
CA ALA A 16 -6.31 -2.83 -4.32
C ALA A 16 -5.94 -1.58 -5.10
N VAL A 17 -4.72 -1.08 -4.85
CA VAL A 17 -4.17 0.06 -5.60
C VAL A 17 -2.81 -0.33 -6.13
N LEU A 18 -2.36 0.38 -7.17
CA LEU A 18 -1.01 0.22 -7.70
C LEU A 18 -0.16 1.34 -7.12
N VAL A 19 0.93 0.98 -6.47
CA VAL A 19 1.84 1.96 -5.85
C VAL A 19 3.12 2.00 -6.66
N SER A 20 3.50 3.19 -7.12
CA SER A 20 4.76 3.40 -7.81
C SER A 20 5.75 4.07 -6.88
N CYS A 21 7.01 3.73 -7.03
CA CYS A 21 8.09 4.27 -6.20
C CYS A 21 9.38 4.32 -6.99
N GLY A 22 10.37 5.03 -6.43
CA GLY A 22 11.66 5.21 -7.08
C GLY A 22 11.88 6.65 -7.47
N SER A 23 13.13 7.13 -7.38
CA SER A 23 13.47 8.50 -7.70
C SER A 23 14.03 8.67 -9.11
N ASP A 24 14.45 7.58 -9.76
CA ASP A 24 14.95 7.61 -11.13
C ASP A 24 14.59 6.32 -11.85
N GLU A 25 14.85 6.27 -13.15
CA GLU A 25 14.45 5.13 -13.97
C GLU A 25 15.04 3.79 -13.50
N SER A 26 16.23 3.80 -12.92
CA SER A 26 16.87 2.57 -12.47
C SER A 26 16.20 1.99 -11.22
N GLU A 27 15.43 2.80 -10.49
CA GLU A 27 14.75 2.40 -9.27
C GLU A 27 13.25 2.23 -9.43
N TYR A 28 12.66 2.70 -10.52
CA TYR A 28 11.21 2.67 -10.69
C TYR A 28 10.65 1.27 -10.50
N ASN A 29 9.64 1.16 -9.69
CA ASN A 29 8.96 -0.09 -9.44
C ASN A 29 7.49 0.15 -9.13
N ILE A 30 6.68 -0.85 -9.41
CA ILE A 30 5.23 -0.80 -9.16
C ILE A 30 4.87 -2.06 -8.39
N LEU A 31 4.04 -1.91 -7.36
CA LEU A 31 3.53 -3.05 -6.62
C LEU A 31 2.05 -2.88 -6.35
N THR A 32 1.35 -4.01 -6.26
CA THR A 32 -0.06 -4.03 -5.90
C THR A 32 -0.17 -4.03 -4.39
N VAL A 33 -0.97 -3.11 -3.85
CA VAL A 33 -1.16 -2.98 -2.41
C VAL A 33 -2.66 -3.02 -2.11
N ALA A 34 -3.06 -3.95 -1.23
CA ALA A 34 -4.42 -4.01 -0.72
C ALA A 34 -4.50 -3.44 0.70
N TRP A 35 -3.40 -3.46 1.42
CA TRP A 35 -3.36 -2.94 2.80
C TRP A 35 -3.01 -1.46 2.77
N THR A 36 -4.04 -0.66 2.49
CA THR A 36 -3.93 0.78 2.36
C THR A 36 -5.19 1.42 2.93
N GLY A 37 -5.09 2.67 3.33
CA GLY A 37 -6.25 3.36 3.86
C GLY A 37 -5.98 4.80 4.19
N THR A 38 -7.02 5.46 4.69
CA THR A 38 -6.96 6.85 5.12
C THR A 38 -6.71 6.91 6.61
N ILE A 39 -5.73 7.71 7.02
CA ILE A 39 -5.43 7.91 8.44
C ILE A 39 -6.29 9.04 9.00
N CYS A 40 -6.33 10.17 8.31
CA CYS A 40 -7.11 11.32 8.74
C CYS A 40 -7.41 12.24 7.57
N THR A 41 -8.36 13.14 7.79
CA THR A 41 -8.83 14.06 6.75
C THR A 41 -8.16 15.41 6.82
N ASN A 42 -7.84 15.87 8.02
CA ASN A 42 -7.25 17.19 8.23
C ASN A 42 -6.08 17.12 9.23
N PRO A 43 -4.83 17.12 8.74
CA PRO A 43 -4.43 17.15 7.33
C PRO A 43 -4.75 15.83 6.63
N PRO A 44 -4.97 15.84 5.31
CA PRO A 44 -5.25 14.61 4.60
C PRO A 44 -4.03 13.68 4.60
N MET A 45 -4.20 12.47 5.13
CA MET A 45 -3.12 11.50 5.24
C MET A 45 -3.62 10.10 4.94
N CYS A 46 -2.80 9.32 4.26
CA CYS A 46 -3.08 7.92 3.98
C CYS A 46 -1.83 7.08 4.27
N TYR A 47 -2.00 5.78 4.24
CA TYR A 47 -0.91 4.85 4.51
C TYR A 47 -0.95 3.68 3.55
N ILE A 48 0.19 3.03 3.40
CA ILE A 48 0.29 1.70 2.79
C ILE A 48 1.11 0.84 3.74
N SER A 49 0.83 -0.46 3.73
CA SER A 49 1.58 -1.41 4.53
C SER A 49 2.41 -2.28 3.57
N VAL A 50 3.72 -2.20 3.69
CA VAL A 50 4.66 -2.92 2.82
C VAL A 50 5.57 -3.80 3.66
N ARG A 51 5.56 -5.11 3.37
CA ARG A 51 6.39 -6.06 4.11
C ARG A 51 7.86 -5.87 3.74
N PRO A 52 8.78 -6.05 4.69
CA PRO A 52 10.22 -5.83 4.43
C PRO A 52 10.80 -6.68 3.31
N GLU A 53 10.24 -7.85 3.03
CA GLU A 53 10.75 -8.74 1.97
C GLU A 53 10.33 -8.31 0.57
N ARG A 54 9.48 -7.29 0.43
CA ARG A 54 9.09 -6.79 -0.89
C ARG A 54 10.22 -6.02 -1.53
N HIS A 55 10.36 -6.17 -2.86
CA HIS A 55 11.39 -5.46 -3.62
C HIS A 55 11.29 -3.94 -3.44
N SER A 56 10.05 -3.41 -3.39
CA SER A 56 9.82 -1.98 -3.25
C SER A 56 10.11 -1.42 -1.86
N TYR A 57 10.18 -2.28 -0.83
CA TYR A 57 10.38 -1.82 0.54
C TYR A 57 11.65 -0.97 0.72
N PRO A 58 12.84 -1.43 0.31
CA PRO A 58 14.04 -0.61 0.47
C PRO A 58 14.00 0.66 -0.40
N ILE A 59 13.34 0.60 -1.57
CA ILE A 59 13.23 1.75 -2.45
C ILE A 59 12.40 2.85 -1.79
N ILE A 60 11.24 2.50 -1.24
CA ILE A 60 10.36 3.44 -0.55
C ILE A 60 11.05 4.00 0.69
N LYS A 61 11.71 3.15 1.47
CA LYS A 61 12.38 3.56 2.69
C LYS A 61 13.51 4.54 2.41
N LYS A 62 14.25 4.33 1.32
CA LYS A 62 15.35 5.20 0.93
C LYS A 62 14.85 6.56 0.45
N ASN A 63 13.83 6.58 -0.40
CA ASN A 63 13.35 7.79 -1.03
C ASN A 63 12.27 8.53 -0.21
N MET A 64 11.63 7.83 0.72
CA MET A 64 10.59 8.37 1.60
C MET A 64 9.42 8.99 0.82
N GLU A 65 9.13 8.42 -0.35
CA GLU A 65 8.00 8.87 -1.17
C GLU A 65 7.47 7.74 -2.04
N PHE A 66 6.19 7.83 -2.38
CA PHE A 66 5.53 6.89 -3.28
C PHE A 66 4.26 7.54 -3.82
N VAL A 67 3.72 6.96 -4.89
CA VAL A 67 2.48 7.46 -5.51
C VAL A 67 1.46 6.32 -5.52
N ILE A 68 0.25 6.64 -5.05
CA ILE A 68 -0.86 5.70 -5.06
C ILE A 68 -1.68 5.95 -6.32
N ASN A 69 -1.85 4.92 -7.14
CA ASN A 69 -2.62 4.98 -8.37
C ASN A 69 -3.88 4.15 -8.18
N LEU A 70 -5.04 4.77 -8.33
CA LEU A 70 -6.30 4.06 -8.20
C LEU A 70 -6.47 3.13 -9.40
N THR A 71 -6.87 1.91 -9.13
CA THR A 71 -7.03 0.92 -10.18
C THR A 71 -8.38 1.08 -10.89
N THR A 72 -8.38 0.77 -12.18
CA THR A 72 -9.59 0.77 -12.98
C THR A 72 -9.71 -0.58 -13.67
N ARG A 73 -10.88 -0.80 -14.31
CA ARG A 73 -11.13 -2.05 -15.03
C ARG A 73 -10.08 -2.31 -16.12
N ASP A 74 -9.54 -1.24 -16.71
CA ASP A 74 -8.63 -1.34 -17.85
C ASP A 74 -7.15 -1.39 -17.47
N MET A 75 -6.86 -1.47 -16.19
CA MET A 75 -5.48 -1.53 -15.70
C MET A 75 -5.00 -2.94 -15.48
#